data_2619654b835ea7abd4e0ca4a7d55b2c3
#
_entry.id   2619654b835ea7abd4e0ca4a7d55b2c3
#
_cell.length_a   1.000
_cell.length_b   1.000
_cell.length_c   1.000
_cell.angle_alpha   90.00
_cell.angle_beta   90.00
_cell.angle_gamma   90.00
#
_symmetry.space_group_name_H-M   'P 1'
#
loop_
_entity.id
_entity.type
_entity.pdbx_description
1 polymer ?
#
loop_
_entity_poly.entity_id
_entity_poly.type
_entity_poly.pdbx_seq_one_letter_code
_entity_poly.pdbx_strand_id
1 'polypeptide(L)'
;WIDDSNDALLIAEQLNIPFQVLDLSKEYKERIVDYMFDEYQAGRTPNPDVLCNREIKFDVFLKAAEELGADFVATGHYCQKTTTEDGLHHLIAGADNNKDQSYFLCQLSQEQLAKALFPIGHLEKPAVRAIAKEIGLVTADKKDSQGLCFVGKISLPEFLQQKLEIKHGKVIEVNPLYQQFIAYNKLEVNHANCELLSEPFVYTPEMGIEVADHIGAHYYTIGQRKGLNIGGRPNPSFVIGIDTETNIVYSGQLDEHPGLNRWALKINTSECHWINPSHELTIGESKEYQFKIRYRQTAQSGWL
;
A
#
# COMPACT_ATOMS: atom_id res chain seq x y z
N TRP A 1 -8.58 -17.26 -9.65
CA TRP A 1 -7.60 -17.25 -10.74
C TRP A 1 -8.11 -18.03 -11.99
N ILE A 2 -8.92 -19.09 -11.84
CA ILE A 2 -9.44 -19.89 -12.98
C ILE A 2 -10.24 -18.98 -13.94
N ASP A 3 -11.18 -18.20 -13.43
CA ASP A 3 -12.00 -17.29 -14.26
C ASP A 3 -11.13 -16.24 -14.96
N ASP A 4 -10.13 -15.68 -14.26
CA ASP A 4 -9.22 -14.69 -14.85
C ASP A 4 -8.31 -15.29 -15.92
N SER A 5 -7.88 -16.54 -15.72
CA SER A 5 -7.11 -17.31 -16.72
C SER A 5 -7.95 -17.62 -17.97
N ASN A 6 -9.22 -18.00 -17.79
CA ASN A 6 -10.14 -18.23 -18.90
C ASN A 6 -10.42 -16.94 -19.70
N ASP A 7 -10.65 -15.82 -19.00
CA ASP A 7 -10.81 -14.52 -19.67
C ASP A 7 -9.57 -14.14 -20.48
N ALA A 8 -8.38 -14.35 -19.91
CA ALA A 8 -7.12 -14.07 -20.61
C ALA A 8 -6.92 -14.98 -21.84
N LEU A 9 -7.27 -16.27 -21.73
CA LEU A 9 -7.22 -17.20 -22.86
C LEU A 9 -8.15 -16.73 -24.00
N LEU A 10 -9.40 -16.40 -23.69
CA LEU A 10 -10.37 -15.92 -24.69
C LEU A 10 -9.87 -14.65 -25.41
N ILE A 11 -9.25 -13.73 -24.67
CA ILE A 11 -8.65 -12.52 -25.26
C ILE A 11 -7.47 -12.88 -26.15
N ALA A 12 -6.60 -13.78 -25.70
CA ALA A 12 -5.43 -14.22 -26.48
C ALA A 12 -5.85 -14.91 -27.79
N GLU A 13 -6.88 -15.76 -27.74
CA GLU A 13 -7.47 -16.39 -28.94
C GLU A 13 -8.06 -15.33 -29.88
N GLN A 14 -8.83 -14.39 -29.37
CA GLN A 14 -9.41 -13.30 -30.17
C GLN A 14 -8.34 -12.45 -30.87
N LEU A 15 -7.24 -12.18 -30.18
CA LEU A 15 -6.13 -11.38 -30.71
C LEU A 15 -5.09 -12.22 -31.48
N ASN A 16 -5.26 -13.53 -31.53
CA ASN A 16 -4.33 -14.49 -32.17
C ASN A 16 -2.90 -14.33 -31.63
N ILE A 17 -2.75 -14.25 -30.30
CA ILE A 17 -1.46 -14.19 -29.60
C ILE A 17 -1.25 -15.45 -28.75
N PRO A 18 -0.02 -15.94 -28.58
CA PRO A 18 0.27 -17.08 -27.71
C PRO A 18 -0.17 -16.81 -26.27
N PHE A 19 -0.64 -17.87 -25.60
CA PHE A 19 -1.06 -17.83 -24.20
C PHE A 19 -0.40 -18.97 -23.42
N GLN A 20 0.11 -18.63 -22.24
CA GLN A 20 0.69 -19.58 -21.30
C GLN A 20 0.36 -19.17 -19.87
N VAL A 21 0.09 -20.15 -19.01
CA VAL A 21 -0.11 -19.95 -17.58
C VAL A 21 1.16 -20.37 -16.84
N LEU A 22 1.64 -19.49 -15.97
CA LEU A 22 2.74 -19.79 -15.04
C LEU A 22 2.16 -19.87 -13.63
N ASP A 23 2.41 -20.97 -12.93
CA ASP A 23 2.04 -21.12 -11.52
C ASP A 23 3.17 -20.60 -10.64
N LEU A 24 2.94 -19.45 -10.02
CA LEU A 24 3.85 -18.78 -9.10
C LEU A 24 3.29 -18.77 -7.65
N SER A 25 2.39 -19.69 -7.35
CA SER A 25 1.70 -19.74 -6.06
C SER A 25 2.65 -20.00 -4.90
N LYS A 26 3.71 -20.78 -5.12
CA LYS A 26 4.73 -21.06 -4.11
C LYS A 26 5.53 -19.80 -3.78
N GLU A 27 6.08 -19.13 -4.79
CA GLU A 27 6.86 -17.91 -4.65
C GLU A 27 6.03 -16.77 -4.04
N TYR A 28 4.76 -16.67 -4.45
CA TYR A 28 3.84 -15.70 -3.87
C TYR A 28 3.58 -15.99 -2.39
N LYS A 29 3.37 -17.24 -2.02
CA LYS A 29 3.18 -17.61 -0.63
C LYS A 29 4.41 -17.26 0.21
N GLU A 30 5.59 -17.66 -0.21
CA GLU A 30 6.84 -17.49 0.54
C GLU A 30 7.25 -16.01 0.66
N ARG A 31 7.09 -15.21 -0.41
CA ARG A 31 7.58 -13.83 -0.45
C ARG A 31 6.56 -12.78 -0.04
N ILE A 32 5.26 -13.06 -0.20
CA ILE A 32 4.21 -12.08 0.06
C ILE A 32 3.33 -12.49 1.23
N VAL A 33 2.77 -13.71 1.18
CA VAL A 33 1.78 -14.14 2.17
C VAL A 33 2.40 -14.31 3.55
N ASP A 34 3.55 -14.97 3.64
CA ASP A 34 4.22 -15.21 4.91
C ASP A 34 4.68 -13.87 5.53
N TYR A 35 5.26 -12.96 4.73
CA TYR A 35 5.56 -11.60 5.17
C TYR A 35 4.33 -10.84 5.67
N MET A 36 3.18 -10.96 4.98
CA MET A 36 1.94 -10.31 5.44
C MET A 36 1.55 -10.76 6.84
N PHE A 37 1.60 -12.06 7.11
CA PHE A 37 1.24 -12.60 8.42
C PHE A 37 2.18 -12.09 9.51
N ASP A 38 3.49 -12.06 9.26
CA ASP A 38 4.50 -11.57 10.20
C ASP A 38 4.27 -10.09 10.54
N GLU A 39 3.97 -9.25 9.54
CA GLU A 39 3.68 -7.83 9.75
C GLU A 39 2.38 -7.60 10.54
N TYR A 40 1.30 -8.29 10.19
CA TYR A 40 0.05 -8.18 10.95
C TYR A 40 0.20 -8.69 12.38
N GLN A 41 0.92 -9.78 12.61
CA GLN A 41 1.20 -10.29 13.95
C GLN A 41 1.97 -9.25 14.80
N ALA A 42 2.86 -8.49 14.17
CA ALA A 42 3.60 -7.41 14.80
C ALA A 42 2.81 -6.08 14.90
N GLY A 43 1.53 -6.06 14.53
CA GLY A 43 0.68 -4.85 14.58
C GLY A 43 0.96 -3.83 13.48
N ARG A 44 1.71 -4.22 12.45
CA ARG A 44 1.99 -3.38 11.28
C ARG A 44 1.09 -3.78 10.12
N THR A 45 0.74 -2.81 9.28
CA THR A 45 -0.08 -3.05 8.09
C THR A 45 0.82 -3.08 6.85
N PRO A 46 1.09 -4.25 6.26
CA PRO A 46 1.91 -4.37 5.07
C PRO A 46 1.21 -3.83 3.82
N ASN A 47 1.99 -3.55 2.77
CA ASN A 47 1.47 -3.27 1.45
C ASN A 47 1.84 -4.40 0.47
N PRO A 48 1.01 -5.45 0.38
CA PRO A 48 1.31 -6.61 -0.45
C PRO A 48 1.34 -6.28 -1.95
N ASP A 49 0.66 -5.24 -2.40
CA ASP A 49 0.66 -4.86 -3.82
C ASP A 49 2.01 -4.28 -4.25
N VAL A 50 2.66 -3.49 -3.39
CA VAL A 50 4.03 -3.00 -3.64
C VAL A 50 5.00 -4.17 -3.72
N LEU A 51 4.94 -5.10 -2.76
CA LEU A 51 5.79 -6.28 -2.75
C LEU A 51 5.52 -7.20 -3.93
N CYS A 52 4.25 -7.43 -4.30
CA CYS A 52 3.88 -8.25 -5.44
C CYS A 52 4.50 -7.71 -6.75
N ASN A 53 4.52 -6.39 -6.91
CA ASN A 53 5.16 -5.79 -8.08
C ASN A 53 6.68 -6.03 -8.06
N ARG A 54 7.36 -5.76 -6.93
CA ARG A 54 8.81 -5.91 -6.81
C ARG A 54 9.26 -7.38 -6.90
N GLU A 55 8.61 -8.28 -6.14
CA GLU A 55 9.09 -9.65 -5.92
C GLU A 55 8.53 -10.67 -6.92
N ILE A 56 7.30 -10.45 -7.39
CA ILE A 56 6.63 -11.43 -8.25
C ILE A 56 6.60 -10.95 -9.70
N LYS A 57 6.00 -9.79 -10.01
CA LYS A 57 5.79 -9.38 -11.40
C LYS A 57 7.10 -8.98 -12.10
N PHE A 58 7.93 -8.20 -11.43
CA PHE A 58 9.18 -7.68 -12.00
C PHE A 58 10.44 -8.37 -11.45
N ASP A 59 10.31 -9.52 -10.81
CA ASP A 59 11.41 -10.41 -10.46
C ASP A 59 11.12 -11.83 -10.96
N VAL A 60 10.34 -12.64 -10.25
CA VAL A 60 10.10 -14.06 -10.58
C VAL A 60 9.46 -14.20 -11.95
N PHE A 61 8.39 -13.46 -12.22
CA PHE A 61 7.71 -13.50 -13.52
C PHE A 61 8.60 -12.95 -14.66
N LEU A 62 9.33 -11.86 -14.40
CA LEU A 62 10.27 -11.29 -15.38
C LEU A 62 11.32 -12.34 -15.78
N LYS A 63 11.96 -13.00 -14.81
CA LYS A 63 12.96 -14.05 -15.07
C LYS A 63 12.37 -15.21 -15.90
N ALA A 64 11.18 -15.68 -15.53
CA ALA A 64 10.49 -16.71 -16.29
C ALA A 64 10.13 -16.25 -17.71
N ALA A 65 9.76 -14.98 -17.90
CA ALA A 65 9.49 -14.42 -19.22
C ALA A 65 10.78 -14.32 -20.07
N GLU A 66 11.90 -13.91 -19.47
CA GLU A 66 13.21 -13.87 -20.14
C GLU A 66 13.67 -15.27 -20.58
N GLU A 67 13.47 -16.30 -19.76
CA GLU A 67 13.74 -17.71 -20.13
C GLU A 67 12.90 -18.18 -21.33
N LEU A 68 11.70 -17.59 -21.51
CA LEU A 68 10.84 -17.82 -22.67
C LEU A 68 11.18 -16.92 -23.86
N GLY A 69 12.21 -16.09 -23.77
CA GLY A 69 12.70 -15.22 -24.83
C GLY A 69 12.04 -13.84 -24.90
N ALA A 70 11.36 -13.40 -23.85
CA ALA A 70 10.81 -12.06 -23.78
C ALA A 70 11.89 -11.02 -23.45
N ASP A 71 11.87 -9.88 -24.13
CA ASP A 71 12.75 -8.74 -23.84
C ASP A 71 12.19 -7.84 -22.75
N PHE A 72 10.87 -7.76 -22.61
CA PHE A 72 10.14 -6.89 -21.71
C PHE A 72 8.92 -7.56 -21.09
N VAL A 73 8.49 -7.04 -19.95
CA VAL A 73 7.20 -7.36 -19.32
C VAL A 73 6.28 -6.13 -19.40
N ALA A 74 5.17 -6.27 -20.12
CA ALA A 74 4.13 -5.25 -20.20
C ALA A 74 3.04 -5.51 -19.14
N THR A 75 2.63 -4.46 -18.44
CA THR A 75 1.55 -4.54 -17.43
C THR A 75 0.51 -3.46 -17.65
N GLY A 76 -0.71 -3.75 -17.17
CA GLY A 76 -1.83 -2.80 -17.19
C GLY A 76 -1.79 -1.72 -16.11
N HIS A 77 -0.62 -1.35 -15.59
CA HIS A 77 -0.52 -0.26 -14.61
C HIS A 77 -0.74 1.09 -15.28
N TYR A 78 -1.55 1.92 -14.64
CA TYR A 78 -1.73 3.34 -15.01
C TYR A 78 -0.56 4.17 -14.46
N CYS A 79 0.58 4.03 -15.09
CA CYS A 79 1.79 4.81 -14.85
C CYS A 79 2.60 4.88 -16.15
N GLN A 80 3.60 5.71 -16.21
CA GLN A 80 4.43 5.89 -17.39
C GLN A 80 5.92 5.72 -17.03
N LYS A 81 6.75 5.53 -18.03
CA LYS A 81 8.20 5.46 -17.92
C LYS A 81 8.84 6.37 -18.96
N THR A 82 9.84 7.11 -18.55
CA THR A 82 10.74 7.83 -19.46
C THR A 82 12.16 7.35 -19.25
N THR A 83 12.99 7.49 -20.27
CA THR A 83 14.41 7.14 -20.20
C THR A 83 15.22 8.36 -20.64
N THR A 84 16.18 8.76 -19.84
CA THR A 84 17.09 9.86 -20.15
C THR A 84 18.19 9.42 -21.13
N GLU A 85 18.94 10.37 -21.68
CA GLU A 85 20.02 10.08 -22.64
C GLU A 85 21.16 9.24 -22.04
N ASP A 86 21.38 9.35 -20.74
CA ASP A 86 22.34 8.55 -19.97
C ASP A 86 21.81 7.18 -19.54
N GLY A 87 20.58 6.80 -19.99
CA GLY A 87 20.00 5.50 -19.78
C GLY A 87 19.26 5.32 -18.44
N LEU A 88 19.10 6.36 -17.61
CA LEU A 88 18.31 6.28 -16.40
C LEU A 88 16.80 6.26 -16.69
N HIS A 89 16.10 5.40 -15.98
CA HIS A 89 14.66 5.26 -16.10
C HIS A 89 13.93 6.01 -14.98
N HIS A 90 12.93 6.79 -15.35
CA HIS A 90 12.06 7.48 -14.41
C HIS A 90 10.67 6.86 -14.44
N LEU A 91 10.16 6.52 -13.26
CA LEU A 91 8.76 6.18 -13.08
C LEU A 91 7.94 7.47 -13.00
N ILE A 92 6.97 7.61 -13.89
CA ILE A 92 6.13 8.80 -14.03
C ILE A 92 4.70 8.44 -13.67
N ALA A 93 3.99 9.34 -13.01
CA ALA A 93 2.58 9.19 -12.71
C ALA A 93 1.75 8.95 -13.98
N GLY A 94 0.67 8.20 -13.86
CA GLY A 94 -0.28 7.98 -14.95
C GLY A 94 -1.02 9.25 -15.33
N ALA A 95 -1.51 9.32 -16.56
CA ALA A 95 -2.33 10.45 -17.04
C ALA A 95 -3.65 10.56 -16.25
N ASP A 96 -4.24 9.45 -15.83
CA ASP A 96 -5.44 9.42 -15.00
C ASP A 96 -5.08 9.59 -13.52
N ASN A 97 -5.22 10.79 -12.99
CA ASN A 97 -4.94 11.12 -11.60
C ASN A 97 -5.75 10.27 -10.57
N ASN A 98 -6.93 9.75 -10.96
CA ASN A 98 -7.75 8.91 -10.09
C ASN A 98 -7.31 7.45 -10.10
N LYS A 99 -6.48 7.07 -11.08
CA LYS A 99 -6.02 5.70 -11.31
C LYS A 99 -4.50 5.56 -11.32
N ASP A 100 -3.75 6.65 -11.13
CA ASP A 100 -2.30 6.59 -11.04
C ASP A 100 -1.85 5.50 -10.09
N GLN A 101 -1.07 4.55 -10.60
CA GLN A 101 -0.58 3.38 -9.88
C GLN A 101 0.93 3.40 -9.67
N SER A 102 1.60 4.51 -9.94
CA SER A 102 3.04 4.69 -9.69
C SER A 102 3.41 4.39 -8.22
N TYR A 103 2.50 4.70 -7.28
CA TYR A 103 2.64 4.38 -5.87
C TYR A 103 2.98 2.90 -5.60
N PHE A 104 2.35 1.98 -6.33
CA PHE A 104 2.58 0.53 -6.14
C PHE A 104 3.87 0.02 -6.76
N LEU A 105 4.57 0.86 -7.52
CA LEU A 105 5.82 0.54 -8.21
C LEU A 105 7.03 1.27 -7.58
N CYS A 106 6.84 1.93 -6.44
CA CYS A 106 7.86 2.76 -5.79
C CYS A 106 9.10 1.98 -5.32
N GLN A 107 9.05 0.66 -5.29
CA GLN A 107 10.18 -0.20 -4.89
C GLN A 107 10.84 -0.93 -6.06
N LEU A 108 10.53 -0.59 -7.32
CA LEU A 108 11.23 -1.17 -8.46
C LEU A 108 12.67 -0.64 -8.55
N SER A 109 13.60 -1.53 -8.89
CA SER A 109 14.98 -1.13 -9.23
C SER A 109 15.06 -0.55 -10.64
N GLN A 110 16.19 0.09 -10.98
CA GLN A 110 16.47 0.54 -12.35
C GLN A 110 16.45 -0.61 -13.35
N GLU A 111 17.00 -1.76 -13.00
CA GLU A 111 17.00 -2.97 -13.84
C GLU A 111 15.58 -3.48 -14.10
N GLN A 112 14.74 -3.56 -13.07
CA GLN A 112 13.34 -3.95 -13.21
C GLN A 112 12.56 -2.94 -14.04
N LEU A 113 12.78 -1.65 -13.80
CA LEU A 113 12.10 -0.58 -14.54
C LEU A 113 12.56 -0.53 -16.02
N ALA A 114 13.83 -0.85 -16.31
CA ALA A 114 14.33 -0.98 -17.66
C ALA A 114 13.50 -1.98 -18.48
N LYS A 115 13.16 -3.11 -17.88
CA LYS A 115 12.40 -4.21 -18.50
C LYS A 115 10.88 -4.04 -18.44
N ALA A 116 10.37 -3.05 -17.72
CA ALA A 116 8.94 -2.80 -17.58
C ALA A 116 8.38 -1.94 -18.72
N LEU A 117 7.17 -2.30 -19.21
CA LEU A 117 6.38 -1.47 -20.13
C LEU A 117 4.99 -1.20 -19.53
N PHE A 118 4.51 0.02 -19.71
CA PHE A 118 3.20 0.48 -19.21
C PHE A 118 2.37 1.06 -20.36
N PRO A 119 1.81 0.21 -21.24
CA PRO A 119 1.20 0.63 -22.50
C PRO A 119 0.00 1.56 -22.34
N ILE A 120 -0.73 1.47 -21.22
CA ILE A 120 -1.95 2.25 -20.97
C ILE A 120 -1.75 3.47 -20.07
N GLY A 121 -0.52 3.72 -19.61
CA GLY A 121 -0.23 4.77 -18.62
C GLY A 121 -0.52 6.19 -19.09
N HIS A 122 -0.53 6.42 -20.41
CA HIS A 122 -0.84 7.69 -21.05
C HIS A 122 -2.34 7.89 -21.32
N LEU A 123 -3.19 6.91 -20.97
CA LEU A 123 -4.62 6.93 -21.20
C LEU A 123 -5.40 7.08 -19.88
N GLU A 124 -6.53 7.73 -19.96
CA GLU A 124 -7.52 7.69 -18.88
C GLU A 124 -8.30 6.36 -18.92
N LYS A 125 -8.74 5.87 -17.77
CA LYS A 125 -9.48 4.61 -17.69
C LYS A 125 -10.74 4.56 -18.57
N PRO A 126 -11.56 5.61 -18.72
CA PRO A 126 -12.69 5.59 -19.65
C PRO A 126 -12.25 5.35 -21.10
N ALA A 127 -11.12 5.91 -21.54
CA ALA A 127 -10.58 5.69 -22.87
C ALA A 127 -10.14 4.23 -23.08
N VAL A 128 -9.45 3.64 -22.11
CA VAL A 128 -9.06 2.20 -22.14
C VAL A 128 -10.31 1.31 -22.28
N ARG A 129 -11.39 1.60 -21.54
CA ARG A 129 -12.66 0.87 -21.66
C ARG A 129 -13.34 1.07 -23.00
N ALA A 130 -13.28 2.27 -23.56
CA ALA A 130 -13.83 2.54 -24.89
C ALA A 130 -13.11 1.70 -25.96
N ILE A 131 -11.78 1.65 -25.93
CA ILE A 131 -10.97 0.82 -26.83
C ILE A 131 -11.34 -0.66 -26.66
N ALA A 132 -11.42 -1.15 -25.42
CA ALA A 132 -11.78 -2.54 -25.16
C ALA A 132 -13.17 -2.93 -25.72
N LYS A 133 -14.14 -1.99 -25.66
CA LYS A 133 -15.48 -2.16 -26.26
C LYS A 133 -15.45 -2.11 -27.77
N GLU A 134 -14.70 -1.20 -28.34
CA GLU A 134 -14.57 -1.03 -29.80
C GLU A 134 -14.01 -2.29 -30.46
N ILE A 135 -12.99 -2.91 -29.82
CA ILE A 135 -12.41 -4.17 -30.34
C ILE A 135 -13.13 -5.43 -29.83
N GLY A 136 -14.24 -5.25 -29.07
CA GLY A 136 -15.12 -6.33 -28.67
C GLY A 136 -14.54 -7.29 -27.64
N LEU A 137 -13.66 -6.82 -26.72
CA LEU A 137 -13.11 -7.68 -25.68
C LEU A 137 -14.19 -8.13 -24.69
N VAL A 138 -14.21 -9.41 -24.35
CA VAL A 138 -15.18 -10.02 -23.41
C VAL A 138 -15.12 -9.41 -22.01
N THR A 139 -14.00 -8.77 -21.64
CA THR A 139 -13.79 -8.15 -20.34
C THR A 139 -14.04 -6.64 -20.32
N ALA A 140 -14.49 -6.04 -21.42
CA ALA A 140 -14.66 -4.57 -21.54
C ALA A 140 -15.52 -3.95 -20.42
N ASP A 141 -16.55 -4.67 -19.96
CA ASP A 141 -17.44 -4.23 -18.87
C ASP A 141 -17.10 -4.87 -17.51
N LYS A 142 -16.03 -5.70 -17.43
CA LYS A 142 -15.61 -6.33 -16.18
C LYS A 142 -15.23 -5.25 -15.16
N LYS A 143 -15.74 -5.39 -13.93
CA LYS A 143 -15.37 -4.49 -12.83
C LYS A 143 -13.93 -4.74 -12.42
N ASP A 144 -13.29 -3.68 -11.88
CA ASP A 144 -11.94 -3.81 -11.32
C ASP A 144 -11.89 -4.95 -10.30
N SER A 145 -10.82 -5.72 -10.33
CA SER A 145 -10.54 -6.69 -9.28
C SER A 145 -10.42 -5.96 -7.95
N GLN A 146 -11.23 -6.40 -6.99
CA GLN A 146 -11.15 -5.93 -5.61
C GLN A 146 -10.66 -7.10 -4.77
N GLY A 147 -9.55 -6.94 -4.07
CA GLY A 147 -8.96 -7.97 -3.23
C GLY A 147 -7.44 -8.01 -3.38
N LEU A 148 -6.83 -8.89 -2.61
CA LEU A 148 -5.39 -9.17 -2.71
C LEU A 148 -5.08 -9.89 -4.01
N CYS A 149 -4.02 -9.48 -4.69
CA CYS A 149 -3.51 -10.18 -5.86
C CYS A 149 -3.33 -11.67 -5.53
N PHE A 150 -3.71 -12.57 -6.45
CA PHE A 150 -3.64 -14.03 -6.33
C PHE A 150 -4.53 -14.68 -5.25
N VAL A 151 -5.01 -13.94 -4.25
CA VAL A 151 -5.88 -14.47 -3.18
C VAL A 151 -7.37 -14.35 -3.53
N GLY A 152 -7.73 -13.39 -4.38
CA GLY A 152 -9.09 -13.19 -4.86
C GLY A 152 -9.98 -12.40 -3.89
N LYS A 153 -11.30 -12.63 -3.97
CA LYS A 153 -12.32 -11.91 -3.19
C LYS A 153 -12.56 -12.56 -1.82
N ILE A 154 -11.55 -12.56 -0.97
CA ILE A 154 -11.71 -12.96 0.44
C ILE A 154 -11.64 -11.71 1.30
N SER A 155 -12.40 -11.65 2.39
CA SER A 155 -12.27 -10.55 3.34
C SER A 155 -10.90 -10.66 4.04
N LEU A 156 -10.22 -9.53 4.23
CA LEU A 156 -8.89 -9.52 4.87
C LEU A 156 -8.91 -10.16 6.27
N PRO A 157 -9.92 -9.90 7.16
CA PRO A 157 -10.00 -10.58 8.43
C PRO A 157 -10.11 -12.10 8.30
N GLU A 158 -10.95 -12.63 7.42
CA GLU A 158 -11.08 -14.08 7.18
C GLU A 158 -9.79 -14.68 6.65
N PHE A 159 -9.08 -13.96 5.79
CA PHE A 159 -7.77 -14.39 5.31
C PHE A 159 -6.75 -14.47 6.44
N LEU A 160 -6.68 -13.44 7.27
CA LEU A 160 -5.75 -13.40 8.41
C LEU A 160 -6.07 -14.47 9.46
N GLN A 161 -7.33 -14.81 9.67
CA GLN A 161 -7.75 -15.87 10.60
C GLN A 161 -7.28 -17.27 10.21
N GLN A 162 -6.78 -17.47 8.99
CA GLN A 162 -6.18 -18.75 8.60
C GLN A 162 -4.89 -19.08 9.38
N LYS A 163 -4.17 -18.06 9.87
CA LYS A 163 -2.92 -18.23 10.62
C LYS A 163 -2.89 -17.46 11.95
N LEU A 164 -3.61 -16.35 12.05
CA LEU A 164 -3.66 -15.51 13.24
C LEU A 164 -4.89 -15.86 14.07
N GLU A 165 -4.67 -16.35 15.27
CA GLU A 165 -5.75 -16.76 16.17
C GLU A 165 -6.58 -15.56 16.65
N ILE A 166 -7.88 -15.79 16.87
CA ILE A 166 -8.76 -14.83 17.51
C ILE A 166 -8.33 -14.68 18.98
N LYS A 167 -8.03 -13.44 19.37
CA LYS A 167 -7.68 -13.07 20.73
C LYS A 167 -8.55 -11.89 21.17
N HIS A 168 -9.56 -12.14 22.00
CA HIS A 168 -10.44 -11.08 22.47
C HIS A 168 -9.67 -10.04 23.29
N GLY A 169 -9.94 -8.77 23.03
CA GLY A 169 -9.31 -7.63 23.68
C GLY A 169 -10.26 -6.44 23.74
N LYS A 170 -9.76 -5.31 24.23
CA LYS A 170 -10.55 -4.09 24.47
C LYS A 170 -10.19 -2.96 23.53
N VAL A 171 -11.18 -2.15 23.17
CA VAL A 171 -10.97 -0.87 22.50
C VAL A 171 -11.03 0.22 23.56
N ILE A 172 -9.96 0.99 23.67
CA ILE A 172 -9.83 2.14 24.57
C ILE A 172 -10.00 3.42 23.75
N GLU A 173 -11.01 4.24 24.08
CA GLU A 173 -11.16 5.56 23.47
C GLU A 173 -10.34 6.57 24.25
N VAL A 174 -9.32 7.12 23.62
CA VAL A 174 -8.36 8.05 24.21
C VAL A 174 -8.89 9.48 24.14
N ASN A 175 -8.70 10.22 25.22
CA ASN A 175 -9.08 11.63 25.30
C ASN A 175 -8.15 12.50 24.43
N PRO A 176 -8.65 13.30 23.45
CA PRO A 176 -7.82 14.17 22.62
C PRO A 176 -7.08 15.28 23.41
N LEU A 177 -7.51 15.57 24.64
CA LEU A 177 -6.87 16.52 25.52
C LEU A 177 -5.83 15.88 26.47
N TYR A 178 -5.43 14.62 26.22
CA TYR A 178 -4.41 14.00 27.03
C TYR A 178 -3.08 14.74 26.92
N GLN A 179 -2.32 14.76 28.01
CA GLN A 179 -1.15 15.62 28.17
C GLN A 179 -0.11 15.45 27.04
N GLN A 180 0.11 14.24 26.55
CA GLN A 180 1.07 14.00 25.46
C GLN A 180 0.68 14.73 24.16
N PHE A 181 -0.61 14.79 23.80
CA PHE A 181 -1.07 15.50 22.61
C PHE A 181 -0.94 17.00 22.76
N ILE A 182 -1.26 17.52 23.97
CA ILE A 182 -1.08 18.93 24.29
C ILE A 182 0.41 19.32 24.21
N ALA A 183 1.31 18.47 24.70
CA ALA A 183 2.74 18.70 24.63
C ALA A 183 3.24 18.66 23.17
N TYR A 184 2.81 17.67 22.41
CA TYR A 184 3.15 17.53 20.98
C TYR A 184 2.71 18.76 20.16
N ASN A 185 1.49 19.21 20.33
CA ASN A 185 0.94 20.36 19.58
C ASN A 185 1.58 21.72 19.95
N LYS A 186 2.38 21.78 21.01
CA LYS A 186 3.19 22.96 21.37
C LYS A 186 4.57 22.97 20.74
N LEU A 187 5.00 21.85 20.14
CA LEU A 187 6.28 21.79 19.46
C LEU A 187 6.23 22.64 18.19
N GLU A 188 7.25 23.45 18.01
CA GLU A 188 7.44 24.18 16.75
C GLU A 188 7.83 23.21 15.63
N VAL A 189 7.16 23.33 14.48
CA VAL A 189 7.43 22.50 13.30
C VAL A 189 8.65 23.07 12.56
N ASN A 190 9.83 22.54 12.86
CA ASN A 190 11.09 22.92 12.25
C ASN A 190 12.08 21.75 12.28
N HIS A 191 13.20 21.86 11.57
CA HIS A 191 14.22 20.82 11.51
C HIS A 191 14.80 20.42 12.87
N ALA A 192 14.97 21.36 13.80
CA ALA A 192 15.52 21.07 15.12
C ALA A 192 14.63 20.13 15.94
N ASN A 193 13.33 20.17 15.70
CA ASN A 193 12.33 19.36 16.39
C ASN A 193 11.90 18.09 15.61
N CYS A 194 12.46 17.82 14.43
CA CYS A 194 12.05 16.69 13.58
C CYS A 194 12.06 15.35 14.34
N GLU A 195 13.06 15.09 15.15
CA GLU A 195 13.15 13.87 15.94
C GLU A 195 11.97 13.76 16.93
N LEU A 196 11.73 14.78 17.73
CA LEU A 196 10.60 14.82 18.68
C LEU A 196 9.23 14.74 17.99
N LEU A 197 9.09 15.41 16.83
CA LEU A 197 7.87 15.39 16.02
C LEU A 197 7.61 14.03 15.36
N SER A 198 8.65 13.20 15.17
CA SER A 198 8.54 11.87 14.58
C SER A 198 8.35 10.75 15.61
N GLU A 199 8.60 11.01 16.90
CA GLU A 199 8.46 10.02 17.96
C GLU A 199 7.02 9.47 18.03
N PRO A 200 6.82 8.15 18.06
CA PRO A 200 5.50 7.54 18.20
C PRO A 200 4.81 7.97 19.51
N PHE A 201 3.50 8.16 19.46
CA PHE A 201 2.72 8.28 20.69
C PHE A 201 2.70 6.93 21.43
N VAL A 202 2.94 7.00 22.73
CA VAL A 202 2.78 5.84 23.61
C VAL A 202 1.38 5.88 24.22
N TYR A 203 0.65 4.78 24.10
CA TYR A 203 -0.70 4.67 24.61
C TYR A 203 -0.74 3.72 25.80
N THR A 204 -1.55 4.08 26.82
CA THR A 204 -1.85 3.20 27.95
C THR A 204 -3.36 3.21 28.23
N PRO A 205 -3.91 2.16 28.87
CA PRO A 205 -5.36 2.08 29.16
C PRO A 205 -5.90 3.25 29.97
N GLU A 206 -5.08 3.86 30.82
CA GLU A 206 -5.47 4.98 31.71
C GLU A 206 -5.70 6.29 30.93
N MET A 207 -5.31 6.35 29.66
CA MET A 207 -5.48 7.53 28.80
C MET A 207 -6.89 7.70 28.29
N GLY A 208 -7.77 6.72 28.52
CA GLY A 208 -9.11 6.71 27.98
C GLY A 208 -10.09 5.83 28.74
N ILE A 209 -11.16 5.46 28.07
CA ILE A 209 -12.22 4.60 28.58
C ILE A 209 -12.45 3.40 27.65
N GLU A 210 -12.82 2.25 28.20
CA GLU A 210 -13.27 1.10 27.41
C GLU A 210 -14.58 1.44 26.70
N VAL A 211 -14.64 1.19 25.39
CA VAL A 211 -15.81 1.51 24.56
C VAL A 211 -16.34 0.34 23.74
N ALA A 212 -15.54 -0.71 23.53
CA ALA A 212 -15.94 -1.91 22.81
C ALA A 212 -14.97 -3.07 23.07
N ASP A 213 -15.36 -4.27 22.61
CA ASP A 213 -14.51 -5.44 22.50
C ASP A 213 -14.06 -5.64 21.04
N HIS A 214 -12.94 -6.33 20.85
CA HIS A 214 -12.47 -6.74 19.54
C HIS A 214 -11.92 -8.18 19.54
N ILE A 215 -11.66 -8.74 18.36
CA ILE A 215 -11.26 -10.15 18.17
C ILE A 215 -9.75 -10.35 17.98
N GLY A 216 -8.96 -9.30 18.10
CA GLY A 216 -7.50 -9.31 17.97
C GLY A 216 -6.97 -7.96 17.48
N ALA A 217 -6.05 -7.35 18.23
CA ALA A 217 -5.49 -6.04 17.89
C ALA A 217 -4.77 -6.05 16.53
N HIS A 218 -4.15 -7.17 16.18
CA HIS A 218 -3.46 -7.38 14.91
C HIS A 218 -4.36 -7.33 13.65
N TYR A 219 -5.70 -7.40 13.79
CA TYR A 219 -6.63 -7.28 12.66
C TYR A 219 -6.94 -5.82 12.28
N TYR A 220 -6.42 -4.86 13.03
CA TYR A 220 -6.73 -3.45 12.83
C TYR A 220 -5.58 -2.69 12.19
N THR A 221 -5.92 -1.57 11.58
CA THR A 221 -4.97 -0.66 10.93
C THR A 221 -5.16 0.75 11.45
N ILE A 222 -4.10 1.48 11.72
CA ILE A 222 -4.17 2.89 12.14
C ILE A 222 -4.91 3.72 11.08
N GLY A 223 -5.87 4.53 11.54
CA GLY A 223 -6.80 5.29 10.70
C GLY A 223 -8.02 4.50 10.22
N GLN A 224 -8.15 3.21 10.59
CA GLN A 224 -9.34 2.43 10.27
C GLN A 224 -10.55 2.95 11.02
N ARG A 225 -11.68 3.13 10.28
CA ARG A 225 -12.98 3.54 10.83
C ARG A 225 -13.97 2.38 10.85
N LYS A 226 -14.05 1.63 9.75
CA LYS A 226 -15.01 0.54 9.61
C LYS A 226 -14.57 -0.71 10.35
N GLY A 227 -15.50 -1.43 10.98
CA GLY A 227 -15.23 -2.70 11.64
C GLY A 227 -14.75 -2.57 13.10
N LEU A 228 -14.70 -1.36 13.66
CA LEU A 228 -14.44 -1.16 15.11
C LEU A 228 -15.59 -1.60 16.01
N ASN A 229 -16.82 -1.67 15.47
CA ASN A 229 -18.05 -2.04 16.18
C ASN A 229 -18.30 -1.21 17.46
N ILE A 230 -17.83 0.03 17.50
CA ILE A 230 -18.05 0.96 18.62
C ILE A 230 -19.43 1.58 18.43
N GLY A 231 -20.35 1.30 19.37
CA GLY A 231 -21.67 1.89 19.39
C GLY A 231 -21.81 3.06 20.37
N GLY A 232 -22.88 3.86 20.22
CA GLY A 232 -23.27 4.87 21.20
C GLY A 232 -22.34 6.09 21.32
N ARG A 233 -21.46 6.32 20.33
CA ARG A 233 -20.57 7.50 20.32
C ARG A 233 -21.17 8.60 19.44
N PRO A 234 -21.02 9.89 19.82
CA PRO A 234 -21.57 11.01 19.07
C PRO A 234 -20.89 11.21 17.71
N ASN A 235 -19.61 10.85 17.59
CA ASN A 235 -18.80 11.04 16.39
C ASN A 235 -18.17 9.73 15.92
N PRO A 236 -17.75 9.64 14.64
CA PRO A 236 -17.00 8.49 14.14
C PRO A 236 -15.72 8.27 14.91
N SER A 237 -15.42 7.01 15.26
CA SER A 237 -14.17 6.61 15.90
C SER A 237 -13.20 6.02 14.88
N PHE A 238 -11.92 6.28 15.08
CA PHE A 238 -10.81 5.81 14.27
C PHE A 238 -9.75 5.13 15.13
N VAL A 239 -9.08 4.12 14.61
CA VAL A 239 -7.91 3.51 15.27
C VAL A 239 -6.76 4.50 15.26
N ILE A 240 -6.21 4.81 16.43
CA ILE A 240 -5.06 5.72 16.61
C ILE A 240 -3.82 5.01 17.12
N GLY A 241 -3.97 3.80 17.65
CA GLY A 241 -2.88 2.97 18.14
C GLY A 241 -3.29 1.51 18.24
N ILE A 242 -2.30 0.63 18.14
CA ILE A 242 -2.47 -0.83 18.22
C ILE A 242 -1.33 -1.35 19.09
N ASP A 243 -1.70 -2.12 20.11
CA ASP A 243 -0.76 -2.86 20.95
C ASP A 243 -1.10 -4.36 20.84
N THR A 244 -0.27 -5.10 20.13
CA THR A 244 -0.46 -6.56 19.93
C THR A 244 0.02 -7.38 21.10
N GLU A 245 0.88 -6.84 21.97
CA GLU A 245 1.38 -7.53 23.16
C GLU A 245 0.30 -7.56 24.25
N THR A 246 -0.26 -6.41 24.59
CA THR A 246 -1.37 -6.31 25.55
C THR A 246 -2.73 -6.58 24.93
N ASN A 247 -2.78 -6.70 23.60
CA ASN A 247 -3.98 -6.92 22.81
C ASN A 247 -5.05 -5.82 23.01
N ILE A 248 -4.62 -4.57 22.86
CA ILE A 248 -5.47 -3.39 23.01
C ILE A 248 -5.48 -2.60 21.69
N VAL A 249 -6.65 -2.12 21.29
CA VAL A 249 -6.83 -1.14 20.22
C VAL A 249 -7.18 0.21 20.85
N TYR A 250 -6.41 1.23 20.52
CA TYR A 250 -6.69 2.60 20.93
C TYR A 250 -7.44 3.32 19.83
N SER A 251 -8.51 4.01 20.19
CA SER A 251 -9.35 4.77 19.26
C SER A 251 -9.48 6.23 19.67
N GLY A 252 -9.81 7.07 18.70
CA GLY A 252 -10.12 8.48 18.91
C GLY A 252 -11.31 8.89 18.05
N GLN A 253 -12.14 9.82 18.54
CA GLN A 253 -13.26 10.37 17.79
C GLN A 253 -12.78 11.46 16.84
N LEU A 254 -13.42 11.54 15.67
CA LEU A 254 -13.14 12.47 14.57
C LEU A 254 -11.78 12.21 13.88
N ASP A 255 -11.67 12.62 12.65
CA ASP A 255 -10.45 12.53 11.84
C ASP A 255 -9.41 13.59 12.21
N GLU A 256 -9.82 14.63 12.93
CA GLU A 256 -8.93 15.65 13.51
C GLU A 256 -8.29 15.21 14.83
N HIS A 257 -8.60 13.99 15.34
CA HIS A 257 -7.98 13.54 16.59
C HIS A 257 -6.45 13.59 16.51
N PRO A 258 -5.76 14.23 17.48
CA PRO A 258 -4.31 14.43 17.39
C PRO A 258 -3.50 13.14 17.28
N GLY A 259 -4.03 12.02 17.74
CA GLY A 259 -3.42 10.70 17.55
C GLY A 259 -3.33 10.22 16.09
N LEU A 260 -4.10 10.80 15.19
CA LEU A 260 -4.08 10.50 13.75
C LEU A 260 -3.13 11.41 12.96
N ASN A 261 -2.80 12.56 13.51
CA ASN A 261 -2.09 13.61 12.79
C ASN A 261 -0.67 13.77 13.34
N ARG A 262 0.30 13.72 12.43
CA ARG A 262 1.73 13.85 12.74
C ARG A 262 2.39 14.85 11.80
N TRP A 263 3.30 15.66 12.32
CA TRP A 263 4.07 16.62 11.53
C TRP A 263 5.33 16.03 10.91
N ALA A 264 5.83 14.93 11.46
CA ALA A 264 7.00 14.23 10.96
C ALA A 264 6.84 12.71 11.09
N LEU A 265 7.56 12.00 10.26
CA LEU A 265 7.77 10.56 10.36
C LEU A 265 9.27 10.26 10.21
N LYS A 266 9.72 9.17 10.82
CA LYS A 266 11.11 8.71 10.75
C LYS A 266 11.16 7.42 9.96
N ILE A 267 12.09 7.33 9.02
CA ILE A 267 12.40 6.13 8.25
C ILE A 267 13.89 5.87 8.39
N ASN A 268 14.28 4.64 8.68
CA ASN A 268 15.69 4.29 8.71
C ASN A 268 16.28 4.38 7.30
N THR A 269 17.48 4.89 7.17
CA THR A 269 18.14 5.04 5.86
C THR A 269 18.29 3.69 5.13
N SER A 270 18.48 2.59 5.87
CA SER A 270 18.53 1.22 5.32
C SER A 270 17.20 0.75 4.72
N GLU A 271 16.08 1.40 5.03
CA GLU A 271 14.75 1.10 4.50
C GLU A 271 14.35 2.04 3.36
N CYS A 272 15.17 3.06 3.08
CA CYS A 272 14.94 3.97 1.96
C CYS A 272 15.33 3.30 0.64
N HIS A 273 14.45 3.42 -0.34
CA HIS A 273 14.70 2.96 -1.70
C HIS A 273 14.56 4.12 -2.69
N TRP A 274 15.60 4.35 -3.47
CA TRP A 274 15.63 5.37 -4.52
C TRP A 274 15.55 4.70 -5.90
N ILE A 275 14.40 4.84 -6.58
CA ILE A 275 14.26 4.35 -7.97
C ILE A 275 15.33 4.99 -8.85
N ASN A 276 15.52 6.30 -8.72
CA ASN A 276 16.59 7.02 -9.39
C ASN A 276 17.71 7.36 -8.39
N PRO A 277 18.87 6.72 -8.48
CA PRO A 277 19.99 6.96 -7.57
C PRO A 277 20.48 8.41 -7.55
N SER A 278 20.27 9.17 -8.63
CA SER A 278 20.68 10.59 -8.67
C SER A 278 19.86 11.50 -7.76
N HIS A 279 18.74 11.00 -7.23
CA HIS A 279 17.91 11.71 -6.27
C HIS A 279 18.19 11.36 -4.81
N GLU A 280 19.09 10.40 -4.58
CA GLU A 280 19.49 10.01 -3.23
C GLU A 280 20.14 11.20 -2.52
N LEU A 281 19.68 11.44 -1.28
CA LEU A 281 20.23 12.50 -0.44
C LEU A 281 21.40 11.96 0.38
N THR A 282 22.42 12.76 0.51
CA THR A 282 23.52 12.49 1.45
C THR A 282 23.10 12.89 2.87
N ILE A 283 23.69 12.24 3.87
CA ILE A 283 23.40 12.54 5.28
C ILE A 283 23.68 14.02 5.56
N GLY A 284 22.68 14.74 6.06
CA GLY A 284 22.73 16.16 6.35
C GLY A 284 22.22 17.07 5.23
N GLU A 285 21.93 16.52 4.05
CA GLU A 285 21.18 17.26 3.02
C GLU A 285 19.70 17.26 3.36
N SER A 286 18.99 18.30 2.92
CA SER A 286 17.55 18.41 3.05
C SER A 286 16.96 19.02 1.78
N LYS A 287 15.85 18.44 1.31
CA LYS A 287 15.18 18.88 0.09
C LYS A 287 13.67 18.76 0.23
N GLU A 288 12.94 19.68 -0.36
CA GLU A 288 11.50 19.62 -0.43
C GLU A 288 11.02 18.63 -1.49
N TYR A 289 10.08 17.77 -1.10
CA TYR A 289 9.42 16.81 -1.97
C TYR A 289 7.91 16.87 -1.82
N GLN A 290 7.22 16.39 -2.86
CA GLN A 290 5.81 16.01 -2.76
C GLN A 290 5.75 14.52 -2.42
N PHE A 291 5.04 14.15 -1.35
CA PHE A 291 4.98 12.77 -0.89
C PHE A 291 3.55 12.29 -0.60
N LYS A 292 3.37 10.98 -0.66
CA LYS A 292 2.15 10.27 -0.26
C LYS A 292 2.52 9.12 0.65
N ILE A 293 1.90 9.01 1.81
CA ILE A 293 2.05 7.84 2.69
C ILE A 293 0.96 6.79 2.44
N ARG A 294 -0.07 7.10 1.65
CA ARG A 294 -1.14 6.17 1.23
C ARG A 294 -1.53 6.42 -0.22
N TYR A 295 -1.91 5.36 -0.91
CA TYR A 295 -2.24 5.37 -2.33
C TYR A 295 -3.21 6.48 -2.76
N ARG A 296 -4.32 6.67 -2.04
CA ARG A 296 -5.35 7.67 -2.41
C ARG A 296 -5.18 9.03 -1.74
N GLN A 297 -4.11 9.22 -1.01
CA GLN A 297 -3.81 10.51 -0.39
C GLN A 297 -3.44 11.54 -1.46
N THR A 298 -3.91 12.77 -1.31
CA THR A 298 -3.36 13.89 -2.06
C THR A 298 -1.91 14.10 -1.66
N ALA A 299 -1.05 14.35 -2.65
CA ALA A 299 0.36 14.63 -2.37
C ALA A 299 0.50 15.86 -1.48
N GLN A 300 1.37 15.78 -0.49
CA GLN A 300 1.67 16.84 0.47
C GLN A 300 3.12 17.26 0.33
N SER A 301 3.38 18.56 0.45
CA SER A 301 4.77 19.05 0.52
C SER A 301 5.38 18.73 1.87
N GLY A 302 6.64 18.36 1.86
CA GLY A 302 7.44 18.12 3.05
C GLY A 302 8.92 18.08 2.74
N TRP A 303 9.72 18.14 3.78
CA TRP A 303 11.16 18.10 3.71
C TRP A 303 11.68 16.72 4.14
N LEU A 304 12.58 16.20 3.37
CA LEU A 304 13.36 15.01 3.68
C LEU A 304 14.78 15.42 3.97
#